data_14dd4c242836bcbef438a1d0ee5bc298
#
_entry.id   14dd4c242836bcbef438a1d0ee5bc298
#
_cell.length_a   1.000
_cell.length_b   1.000
_cell.length_c   1.000
_cell.angle_alpha   90.00
_cell.angle_beta   90.00
_cell.angle_gamma   90.00
#
_symmetry.space_group_name_H-M   'P 1'
#
loop_
_entity.id
_entity.type
_entity.pdbx_description
1 polymer ?
#
loop_
_entity_poly.entity_id
_entity_poly.type
_entity_poly.pdbx_seq_one_letter_code
_entity_poly.pdbx_strand_id
1 'polypeptide(L)'
;MPRRIKLGHHYYYLVSVDELISGGYRGKNVAVEGTVGDKPLVEFLPMELPSYRATFNMDGIRVEFAGSPCIKVGDRVRVYGRFLGDCIMASAIETEGAMFVTEE
;
A
#
# COMPACT_ATOMS: atom_id res chain seq x y z
N MET A 1 18.50 11.14 5.88
CA MET A 1 18.21 10.73 4.49
C MET A 1 17.34 9.49 4.50
N PRO A 2 16.20 9.51 3.81
CA PRO A 2 15.38 8.30 3.73
C PRO A 2 16.10 7.22 2.94
N ARG A 3 15.93 5.99 3.39
CA ARG A 3 16.47 4.83 2.69
C ARG A 3 15.59 4.53 1.49
N ARG A 4 16.17 3.90 0.49
CA ARG A 4 15.41 3.43 -0.67
C ARG A 4 15.46 1.92 -0.74
N ILE A 5 14.32 1.32 -1.07
CA ILE A 5 14.18 -0.11 -1.28
C ILE A 5 13.85 -0.34 -2.74
N LYS A 6 14.50 -1.30 -3.36
CA LYS A 6 14.19 -1.71 -4.73
C LYS A 6 13.22 -2.88 -4.70
N LEU A 7 12.13 -2.75 -5.45
CA LEU A 7 11.17 -3.83 -5.66
C LEU A 7 10.93 -3.93 -7.17
N GLY A 8 11.34 -5.05 -7.78
CA GLY A 8 11.28 -5.18 -9.21
C GLY A 8 12.22 -4.18 -9.89
N HIS A 9 11.67 -3.32 -10.73
CA HIS A 9 12.44 -2.29 -11.44
C HIS A 9 12.26 -0.90 -10.84
N HIS A 10 11.57 -0.79 -9.71
CA HIS A 10 11.25 0.49 -9.10
C HIS A 10 11.92 0.65 -7.75
N TYR A 11 12.23 1.89 -7.41
CA TYR A 11 12.76 2.27 -6.11
C TYR A 11 11.69 2.98 -5.31
N TYR A 12 11.62 2.67 -4.03
CA TYR A 12 10.65 3.26 -3.10
C TYR A 12 11.41 3.86 -1.92
N TYR A 13 10.96 5.03 -1.47
CA TYR A 13 11.52 5.62 -0.26
C TYR A 13 10.95 4.90 0.95
N LEU A 14 11.82 4.32 1.78
CA LEU A 14 11.39 3.68 3.02
C LEU A 14 11.16 4.76 4.06
N VAL A 15 9.92 5.01 4.40
CA VAL A 15 9.53 6.08 5.33
C VAL A 15 8.54 5.53 6.34
N SER A 16 8.49 6.17 7.51
CA SER A 16 7.48 5.86 8.52
C SER A 16 6.18 6.62 8.17
N VAL A 17 5.08 6.24 8.83
CA VAL A 17 3.82 6.96 8.70
C VAL A 17 4.00 8.43 9.09
N ASP A 18 4.72 8.69 10.17
CA ASP A 18 4.97 10.06 10.64
C ASP A 18 5.75 10.88 9.63
N GLU A 19 6.78 10.30 9.03
CA GLU A 19 7.56 10.97 7.98
C GLU A 19 6.70 11.26 6.74
N LEU A 20 5.82 10.33 6.39
CA LEU A 20 4.92 10.49 5.26
C LEU A 20 3.96 11.66 5.47
N ILE A 21 3.39 11.74 6.69
CA ILE A 21 2.45 12.81 7.07
C ILE A 21 3.14 14.15 7.12
N SER A 22 4.38 14.21 7.61
CA SER A 22 5.09 15.48 7.76
C SER A 22 5.47 16.13 6.43
N GLY A 23 5.37 15.39 5.31
CA GLY A 23 5.38 16.00 3.99
C GLY A 23 6.60 15.71 3.15
N GLY A 24 6.53 16.13 1.88
CA GLY A 24 7.63 15.99 0.94
C GLY A 24 7.57 14.74 0.08
N TYR A 25 6.59 13.84 0.30
CA TYR A 25 6.54 12.58 -0.44
C TYR A 25 5.38 12.47 -1.42
N ARG A 26 4.56 13.49 -1.53
CA ARG A 26 3.45 13.49 -2.47
C ARG A 26 3.94 13.29 -3.91
N GLY A 27 3.35 12.32 -4.60
CA GLY A 27 3.74 11.97 -5.95
C GLY A 27 4.95 11.05 -6.05
N LYS A 28 5.52 10.66 -4.91
CA LYS A 28 6.70 9.79 -4.88
C LYS A 28 6.33 8.36 -4.54
N ASN A 29 7.16 7.43 -4.97
CA ASN A 29 7.02 6.02 -4.61
C ASN A 29 7.57 5.83 -3.21
N VAL A 30 6.75 5.25 -2.34
CA VAL A 30 7.10 5.05 -0.93
C VAL A 30 6.88 3.60 -0.51
N ALA A 31 7.65 3.16 0.49
CA ALA A 31 7.46 1.89 1.17
C ALA A 31 7.20 2.23 2.63
N VAL A 32 5.99 1.95 3.12
CA VAL A 32 5.55 2.37 4.44
C VAL A 32 5.09 1.16 5.24
N GLU A 33 5.63 1.01 6.44
CA GLU A 33 5.18 -0.03 7.37
C GLU A 33 4.12 0.51 8.30
N GLY A 34 3.13 -0.30 8.57
CA GLY A 34 2.06 0.06 9.49
C GLY A 34 1.19 -1.13 9.82
N THR A 35 0.15 -0.86 10.61
CA THR A 35 -0.80 -1.87 11.06
C THR A 35 -2.14 -1.63 10.42
N VAL A 36 -2.75 -2.70 9.90
CA VAL A 36 -4.10 -2.62 9.30
C VAL A 36 -5.09 -2.24 10.39
N GLY A 37 -5.74 -1.08 10.22
CA GLY A 37 -6.61 -0.52 11.25
C GLY A 37 -8.08 -0.84 11.10
N ASP A 38 -8.50 -1.28 9.92
CA ASP A 38 -9.89 -1.67 9.70
C ASP A 38 -9.94 -2.85 8.73
N LYS A 39 -11.09 -3.51 8.69
CA LYS A 39 -11.29 -4.64 7.78
C LYS A 39 -11.20 -4.15 6.34
N PRO A 40 -10.33 -4.73 5.52
CA PRO A 40 -10.24 -4.32 4.12
C PRO A 40 -11.57 -4.50 3.39
N LEU A 41 -11.98 -3.44 2.70
CA LEU A 41 -13.16 -3.46 1.86
C LEU A 41 -12.72 -3.89 0.46
N VAL A 42 -13.16 -5.05 0.03
CA VAL A 42 -12.83 -5.58 -1.29
C VAL A 42 -14.04 -5.41 -2.20
N GLU A 43 -13.87 -4.66 -3.28
CA GLU A 43 -14.92 -4.44 -4.25
C GLU A 43 -14.59 -5.18 -5.55
N PHE A 44 -15.62 -5.79 -6.11
CA PHE A 44 -15.52 -6.41 -7.43
C PHE A 44 -15.91 -5.37 -8.48
N LEU A 45 -15.02 -5.17 -9.45
CA LEU A 45 -15.25 -4.23 -10.54
C LEU A 45 -15.62 -5.01 -11.80
N PRO A 46 -16.90 -4.99 -12.22
CA PRO A 46 -17.36 -5.74 -13.40
C PRO A 46 -16.98 -5.01 -14.69
N MET A 47 -15.74 -5.16 -15.09
CA MET A 47 -15.21 -4.58 -16.32
C MET A 47 -14.99 -5.69 -17.35
N GLU A 48 -14.51 -5.36 -18.55
CA GLU A 48 -14.13 -6.36 -19.55
C GLU A 48 -13.17 -7.40 -18.97
N LEU A 49 -12.22 -6.91 -18.16
CA LEU A 49 -11.36 -7.77 -17.36
C LEU A 49 -11.78 -7.58 -15.91
N PRO A 50 -12.58 -8.50 -15.36
CA PRO A 50 -13.02 -8.39 -13.98
C PRO A 50 -11.83 -8.25 -13.03
N SER A 51 -11.93 -7.32 -12.11
CA SER A 51 -10.86 -7.06 -11.17
C SER A 51 -11.42 -6.76 -9.79
N TYR A 52 -10.55 -6.82 -8.78
CA TYR A 52 -10.88 -6.49 -7.41
C TYR A 52 -10.10 -5.26 -6.99
N ARG A 53 -10.70 -4.45 -6.14
CA ARG A 53 -10.02 -3.33 -5.49
C ARG A 53 -10.21 -3.47 -3.99
N ALA A 54 -9.11 -3.48 -3.26
CA ALA A 54 -9.13 -3.48 -1.82
C ALA A 54 -8.79 -2.09 -1.30
N THR A 55 -9.51 -1.64 -0.29
CA THR A 55 -9.26 -0.37 0.39
C THR A 55 -9.22 -0.63 1.89
N PHE A 56 -8.20 -0.14 2.56
CA PHE A 56 -8.09 -0.25 4.01
C PHE A 56 -7.31 0.91 4.59
N ASN A 57 -7.39 1.05 5.91
CA ASN A 57 -6.68 2.09 6.64
C ASN A 57 -5.45 1.48 7.32
N MET A 58 -4.32 2.13 7.19
CA MET A 58 -3.06 1.71 7.82
C MET A 58 -2.53 2.89 8.62
N ASP A 59 -2.70 2.82 9.94
CA ASP A 59 -2.26 3.88 10.88
C ASP A 59 -2.73 5.28 10.47
N GLY A 60 -3.98 5.39 10.00
CA GLY A 60 -4.57 6.65 9.59
C GLY A 60 -4.40 7.00 8.11
N ILE A 61 -3.67 6.20 7.36
CA ILE A 61 -3.46 6.43 5.94
C ILE A 61 -4.29 5.44 5.14
N ARG A 62 -5.06 5.95 4.17
CA ARG A 62 -5.84 5.10 3.29
C ARG A 62 -4.93 4.45 2.26
N VAL A 63 -5.11 3.14 2.07
CA VAL A 63 -4.36 2.36 1.08
C VAL A 63 -5.36 1.75 0.10
N GLU A 64 -5.08 1.91 -1.19
CA GLU A 64 -5.87 1.27 -2.26
C GLU A 64 -4.97 0.30 -3.02
N PHE A 65 -5.47 -0.90 -3.24
CA PHE A 65 -4.71 -1.97 -3.88
C PHE A 65 -5.58 -2.66 -4.93
N ALA A 66 -5.03 -2.82 -6.14
CA ALA A 66 -5.74 -3.52 -7.21
C ALA A 66 -5.55 -5.03 -7.02
N GLY A 67 -6.50 -5.67 -6.38
CA GLY A 67 -6.46 -7.08 -6.07
C GLY A 67 -7.23 -7.40 -4.80
N SER A 68 -7.10 -8.64 -4.34
CA SER A 68 -7.75 -9.11 -3.11
C SER A 68 -6.68 -9.68 -2.18
N PRO A 69 -5.99 -8.82 -1.41
CA PRO A 69 -4.95 -9.28 -0.51
C PRO A 69 -5.56 -10.00 0.70
N CYS A 70 -4.90 -11.05 1.15
CA CYS A 70 -5.35 -11.80 2.31
C CYS A 70 -4.77 -11.18 3.58
N ILE A 71 -5.34 -10.06 4.01
CA ILE A 71 -4.91 -9.33 5.21
C ILE A 71 -6.12 -9.06 6.10
N LYS A 72 -5.86 -8.82 7.37
CA LYS A 72 -6.91 -8.57 8.37
C LYS A 72 -6.48 -7.49 9.35
N VAL A 73 -7.44 -6.97 10.10
CA VAL A 73 -7.20 -5.97 11.15
C VAL A 73 -6.13 -6.49 12.11
N GLY A 74 -5.17 -5.64 12.41
CA GLY A 74 -4.06 -5.96 13.31
C GLY A 74 -2.82 -6.50 12.61
N ASP A 75 -2.92 -6.87 11.35
CA ASP A 75 -1.76 -7.36 10.60
C ASP A 75 -0.74 -6.23 10.39
N ARG A 76 0.53 -6.56 10.59
CA ARG A 76 1.62 -5.66 10.29
C ARG A 76 1.99 -5.83 8.83
N VAL A 77 1.95 -4.75 8.06
CA VAL A 77 2.20 -4.80 6.62
C VAL A 77 3.19 -3.72 6.19
N ARG A 78 3.84 -3.96 5.06
CA ARG A 78 4.63 -2.94 4.36
C ARG A 78 3.96 -2.71 3.02
N VAL A 79 3.58 -1.48 2.75
CA VAL A 79 2.89 -1.10 1.52
C VAL A 79 3.87 -0.38 0.60
N TYR A 80 3.96 -0.83 -0.64
CA TYR A 80 4.78 -0.21 -1.68
C TYR A 80 3.85 0.45 -2.70
N GLY A 81 4.03 1.73 -2.94
CA GLY A 81 3.19 2.42 -3.91
C GLY A 81 3.47 3.90 -3.99
N ARG A 82 2.63 4.59 -4.75
CA ARG A 82 2.73 6.04 -4.91
C ARG A 82 1.85 6.74 -3.89
N PHE A 83 2.42 7.69 -3.18
CA PHE A 83 1.68 8.50 -2.22
C PHE A 83 1.04 9.70 -2.94
N LEU A 84 -0.28 9.83 -2.83
CA LEU A 84 -1.03 10.89 -3.50
C LEU A 84 -1.40 12.06 -2.58
N GLY A 85 -0.94 12.04 -1.35
CA GLY A 85 -1.23 13.07 -0.36
C GLY A 85 -2.27 12.64 0.67
N ASP A 86 -3.31 11.94 0.25
CA ASP A 86 -4.36 11.43 1.12
C ASP A 86 -4.44 9.90 1.14
N CYS A 87 -3.82 9.24 0.16
CA CYS A 87 -3.81 7.79 0.10
C CYS A 87 -2.55 7.28 -0.58
N ILE A 88 -2.30 5.98 -0.45
CA ILE A 88 -1.24 5.29 -1.19
C ILE A 88 -1.90 4.38 -2.21
N MET A 89 -1.53 4.56 -3.48
CA MET A 89 -1.92 3.63 -4.55
C MET A 89 -0.90 2.50 -4.56
N ALA A 90 -1.23 1.42 -3.87
CA ALA A 90 -0.29 0.33 -3.64
C ALA A 90 -0.09 -0.52 -4.89
N SER A 91 1.16 -0.82 -5.19
CA SER A 91 1.52 -1.81 -6.21
C SER A 91 1.91 -3.15 -5.58
N ALA A 92 2.26 -3.15 -4.30
CA ALA A 92 2.55 -4.38 -3.56
C ALA A 92 2.26 -4.20 -2.08
N ILE A 93 1.87 -5.28 -1.43
CA ILE A 93 1.68 -5.33 0.03
C ILE A 93 2.44 -6.53 0.54
N GLU A 94 3.37 -6.29 1.45
CA GLU A 94 4.18 -7.34 2.07
C GLU A 94 3.70 -7.59 3.49
N THR A 95 3.44 -8.86 3.80
CA THR A 95 3.12 -9.31 5.15
C THR A 95 4.24 -10.23 5.64
N GLU A 96 4.12 -10.73 6.87
CA GLU A 96 5.13 -11.60 7.46
C GLU A 96 5.40 -12.90 6.69
N GLY A 97 4.53 -13.36 5.89
CA GLY A 97 4.73 -14.62 5.16
C GLY A 97 4.38 -14.56 3.69
N ALA A 98 4.03 -13.39 3.20
CA ALA A 98 3.52 -13.29 1.82
C ALA A 98 3.76 -11.90 1.24
N MET A 99 3.73 -11.84 -0.07
CA MET A 99 3.73 -10.58 -0.79
C MET A 99 2.63 -10.63 -1.85
N PHE A 100 1.76 -9.63 -1.84
CA PHE A 100 0.69 -9.48 -2.81
C PHE A 100 1.08 -8.38 -3.78
N VAL A 101 1.04 -8.66 -5.07
CA VAL A 101 1.46 -7.72 -6.11
C VAL A 101 0.32 -7.52 -7.09
N THR A 102 0.14 -6.28 -7.56
CA THR A 102 -0.88 -6.01 -8.59
C THR A 102 -0.50 -6.67 -9.91
N GLU A 103 -1.51 -7.03 -10.70
CA GLU A 103 -1.34 -7.72 -11.98
C GLU A 103 -1.07 -6.77 -13.15
N GLU A 104 -0.32 -5.73 -12.93
CA GLU A 104 0.02 -4.82 -14.03
C GLU A 104 1.40 -5.06 -14.60
#